data_b6c9fb0d714bff4e6ade62262eb542c4
#
_entry.id   b6c9fb0d714bff4e6ade62262eb542c4
#
_cell.length_a   1.000
_cell.length_b   1.000
_cell.length_c   1.000
_cell.angle_alpha   90.00
_cell.angle_beta   90.00
_cell.angle_gamma   90.00
#
_symmetry.space_group_name_H-M   'P 1'
#
loop_
_entity.id
_entity.type
_entity.pdbx_description
1 polymer ?
#
loop_
_entity_poly.entity_id
_entity_poly.type
_entity_poly.pdbx_seq_one_letter_code
_entity_poly.pdbx_strand_id
1 'polypeptide(L)'
;MQYIKLGTTGLDVSPVAIGAMTYGDPGRGHPVWSLGEDESRPLIKHAIDSGINFFDTANMYSQGSSEEILGRALRDFAQRDDVVIATKLRHPVRSGPNGKGLSRKAIMTEIDHSLRRLGTDYVDLYQIHRNDHSTPLEETLEALHDLVKAGKVRYLGASSMPAWEFAKALHLQRAEGWARFVSMQDHYNLLAREEEREMIPLCLDEGVGTIVWSPLARGRLARAWDDAKATTRSSNDGFADMLYTPLTEQSEDRKSVV
;
A
#
# COMPACT_ATOMS: atom_id res chain seq x y z
N MET A 1 4.73 21.81 -3.59
CA MET A 1 3.60 21.08 -2.97
C MET A 1 3.58 21.38 -1.47
N GLN A 2 2.42 21.39 -0.82
CA GLN A 2 2.34 21.48 0.64
C GLN A 2 2.39 20.06 1.21
N TYR A 3 3.32 19.80 2.13
CA TYR A 3 3.43 18.50 2.82
C TYR A 3 2.57 18.48 4.08
N ILE A 4 2.15 17.28 4.48
CA ILE A 4 1.34 17.02 5.68
C ILE A 4 2.03 15.95 6.52
N LYS A 5 1.69 15.85 7.79
CA LYS A 5 2.18 14.76 8.65
C LYS A 5 1.39 13.47 8.39
N LEU A 6 2.09 12.34 8.38
CA LEU A 6 1.42 11.03 8.35
C LEU A 6 0.92 10.70 9.76
N GLY A 7 -0.39 10.87 9.97
CA GLY A 7 -0.99 10.77 11.31
C GLY A 7 -0.35 11.77 12.28
N THR A 8 -0.05 11.32 13.50
CA THR A 8 0.61 12.12 14.54
C THR A 8 2.13 11.97 14.54
N THR A 9 2.72 11.43 13.47
CA THR A 9 4.18 11.28 13.35
C THR A 9 4.87 12.58 12.94
N GLY A 10 6.19 12.61 13.03
CA GLY A 10 7.02 13.69 12.46
C GLY A 10 7.25 13.56 10.95
N LEU A 11 6.77 12.49 10.29
CA LEU A 11 7.05 12.22 8.87
C LEU A 11 6.24 13.15 7.97
N ASP A 12 6.93 13.91 7.12
CA ASP A 12 6.33 14.77 6.11
C ASP A 12 6.09 14.00 4.81
N VAL A 13 4.84 13.96 4.39
CA VAL A 13 4.41 13.28 3.14
C VAL A 13 3.60 14.23 2.27
N SER A 14 3.70 14.03 0.96
CA SER A 14 2.76 14.67 0.03
C SER A 14 1.34 14.11 0.26
N PRO A 15 0.29 14.94 0.18
CA PRO A 15 -1.11 14.48 0.35
C PRO A 15 -1.54 13.50 -0.74
N VAL A 16 -0.79 13.44 -1.84
CA VAL A 16 -0.95 12.45 -2.92
C VAL A 16 0.24 11.50 -2.87
N ALA A 17 -0.04 10.20 -2.84
CA ALA A 17 0.97 9.16 -2.96
C ALA A 17 0.90 8.46 -4.32
N ILE A 18 2.03 7.99 -4.82
CA ILE A 18 2.09 7.16 -6.02
C ILE A 18 1.97 5.70 -5.65
N GLY A 19 0.87 5.05 -6.07
CA GLY A 19 0.71 3.61 -5.98
C GLY A 19 1.40 2.90 -7.15
N ALA A 20 2.47 2.16 -6.85
CA ALA A 20 3.31 1.51 -7.85
C ALA A 20 2.81 0.12 -8.31
N MET A 21 1.59 -0.29 -7.95
CA MET A 21 1.01 -1.55 -8.44
C MET A 21 0.90 -1.59 -9.98
N THR A 22 0.81 -0.42 -10.62
CA THR A 22 0.77 -0.28 -12.08
C THR A 22 2.15 -0.46 -12.71
N TYR A 23 3.23 -0.26 -11.97
CA TYR A 23 4.61 -0.36 -12.47
C TYR A 23 5.16 -1.74 -12.19
N GLY A 24 5.54 -2.46 -13.24
CA GLY A 24 6.03 -3.83 -13.11
C GLY A 24 6.20 -4.47 -14.47
N ASP A 25 6.92 -5.58 -14.51
CA ASP A 25 7.03 -6.39 -15.71
C ASP A 25 5.72 -7.17 -15.93
N PRO A 26 4.96 -6.91 -17.02
CA PRO A 26 3.71 -7.62 -17.30
C PRO A 26 3.91 -9.10 -17.55
N GLY A 27 5.12 -9.56 -17.85
CA GLY A 27 5.49 -10.97 -17.98
C GLY A 27 5.75 -11.68 -16.66
N ARG A 28 5.83 -10.94 -15.54
CA ARG A 28 6.11 -11.48 -14.19
C ARG A 28 4.88 -11.43 -13.30
N GLY A 29 3.92 -12.34 -13.52
CA GLY A 29 2.73 -12.48 -12.66
C GLY A 29 1.65 -11.44 -12.94
N HIS A 30 1.00 -10.95 -11.92
CA HIS A 30 -0.13 -10.01 -12.02
C HIS A 30 0.19 -8.65 -11.39
N PRO A 31 -0.40 -7.56 -11.90
CA PRO A 31 -1.39 -7.49 -12.98
C PRO A 31 -0.76 -7.49 -14.38
N VAL A 32 -1.44 -8.15 -15.32
CA VAL A 32 -1.01 -8.23 -16.75
C VAL A 32 -1.08 -6.87 -17.48
N TRP A 33 -1.73 -5.88 -16.89
CA TRP A 33 -1.85 -4.52 -17.39
C TRP A 33 -0.80 -3.58 -16.76
N SER A 34 0.20 -4.11 -16.05
CA SER A 34 1.29 -3.29 -15.53
C SER A 34 2.14 -2.71 -16.68
N LEU A 35 2.71 -1.55 -16.41
CA LEU A 35 3.61 -0.85 -17.30
C LEU A 35 5.05 -1.27 -17.04
N GLY A 36 5.78 -1.59 -18.09
CA GLY A 36 7.20 -1.88 -18.03
C GLY A 36 8.04 -0.69 -17.58
N GLU A 37 9.34 -0.90 -17.43
CA GLU A 37 10.24 0.13 -16.89
C GLU A 37 10.28 1.40 -17.77
N ASP A 38 10.36 1.25 -19.10
CA ASP A 38 10.42 2.39 -20.02
C ASP A 38 9.19 3.29 -19.95
N GLU A 39 8.01 2.69 -19.73
CA GLU A 39 6.74 3.42 -19.60
C GLU A 39 6.56 4.00 -18.17
N SER A 40 7.07 3.30 -17.16
CA SER A 40 6.92 3.68 -15.75
C SER A 40 7.83 4.83 -15.34
N ARG A 41 9.08 4.84 -15.80
CA ARG A 41 10.09 5.83 -15.37
C ARG A 41 9.69 7.28 -15.65
N PRO A 42 9.16 7.65 -16.83
CA PRO A 42 8.70 9.01 -17.08
C PRO A 42 7.59 9.46 -16.11
N LEU A 43 6.67 8.55 -15.73
CA LEU A 43 5.59 8.84 -14.80
C LEU A 43 6.11 9.05 -13.38
N ILE A 44 7.05 8.22 -12.93
CA ILE A 44 7.70 8.37 -11.62
C ILE A 44 8.48 9.69 -11.57
N LYS A 45 9.24 10.00 -12.62
CA LYS A 45 9.98 11.27 -12.71
C LYS A 45 9.04 12.46 -12.67
N HIS A 46 7.95 12.42 -13.42
CA HIS A 46 6.95 13.50 -13.41
C HIS A 46 6.33 13.71 -12.01
N ALA A 47 6.08 12.63 -11.28
CA ALA A 47 5.59 12.71 -9.91
C ALA A 47 6.60 13.40 -8.98
N ILE A 48 7.88 13.05 -9.07
CA ILE A 48 8.97 13.68 -8.31
C ILE A 48 9.08 15.18 -8.66
N ASP A 49 9.12 15.52 -9.96
CA ASP A 49 9.20 16.89 -10.44
C ASP A 49 7.98 17.74 -9.99
N SER A 50 6.83 17.10 -9.75
CA SER A 50 5.61 17.72 -9.20
C SER A 50 5.63 17.87 -7.68
N GLY A 51 6.68 17.41 -7.00
CA GLY A 51 6.86 17.49 -5.55
C GLY A 51 6.19 16.35 -4.79
N ILE A 52 5.78 15.26 -5.44
CA ILE A 52 5.30 14.06 -4.75
C ILE A 52 6.52 13.34 -4.18
N ASN A 53 6.50 13.09 -2.86
CA ASN A 53 7.58 12.40 -2.17
C ASN A 53 7.18 11.03 -1.63
N PHE A 54 5.92 10.62 -1.74
CA PHE A 54 5.41 9.38 -1.16
C PHE A 54 5.11 8.33 -2.24
N PHE A 55 5.81 7.18 -2.17
CA PHE A 55 5.74 6.09 -3.15
C PHE A 55 5.41 4.77 -2.43
N ASP A 56 4.30 4.14 -2.83
CA ASP A 56 3.78 2.92 -2.22
C ASP A 56 3.85 1.73 -3.20
N THR A 57 4.56 0.69 -2.82
CA THR A 57 4.66 -0.57 -3.56
C THR A 57 4.33 -1.78 -2.68
N ALA A 58 4.62 -2.99 -3.12
CA ALA A 58 4.55 -4.22 -2.34
C ALA A 58 5.45 -5.30 -2.96
N ASN A 59 5.94 -6.22 -2.11
CA ASN A 59 6.78 -7.34 -2.55
C ASN A 59 6.10 -8.25 -3.59
N MET A 60 4.76 -8.32 -3.58
CA MET A 60 4.00 -9.18 -4.49
C MET A 60 3.70 -8.52 -5.85
N TYR A 61 3.79 -7.20 -5.99
CA TYR A 61 3.41 -6.52 -7.24
C TYR A 61 4.33 -6.92 -8.37
N SER A 62 3.75 -7.56 -9.40
CA SER A 62 4.47 -8.17 -10.52
C SER A 62 5.70 -8.98 -10.05
N GLN A 63 5.50 -9.82 -9.00
CA GLN A 63 6.54 -10.66 -8.38
C GLN A 63 7.83 -9.90 -8.04
N GLY A 64 7.67 -8.71 -7.46
CA GLY A 64 8.78 -7.87 -7.01
C GLY A 64 9.35 -6.91 -8.07
N SER A 65 8.99 -7.03 -9.34
CA SER A 65 9.51 -6.10 -10.36
C SER A 65 9.02 -4.68 -10.16
N SER A 66 7.89 -4.47 -9.49
CA SER A 66 7.45 -3.15 -9.06
C SER A 66 8.46 -2.47 -8.13
N GLU A 67 8.97 -3.19 -7.13
CA GLU A 67 10.02 -2.67 -6.23
C GLU A 67 11.33 -2.41 -6.98
N GLU A 68 11.70 -3.28 -7.94
CA GLU A 68 12.90 -3.14 -8.76
C GLU A 68 12.86 -1.87 -9.63
N ILE A 69 11.75 -1.64 -10.35
CA ILE A 69 11.55 -0.47 -11.22
C ILE A 69 11.51 0.80 -10.38
N LEU A 70 10.71 0.80 -9.30
CA LEU A 70 10.59 1.95 -8.42
C LEU A 70 11.95 2.32 -7.80
N GLY A 71 12.68 1.33 -7.27
CA GLY A 71 13.99 1.53 -6.65
C GLY A 71 15.00 2.15 -7.61
N ARG A 72 15.09 1.65 -8.86
CA ARG A 72 15.96 2.23 -9.88
C ARG A 72 15.55 3.66 -10.24
N ALA A 73 14.26 3.91 -10.44
CA ALA A 73 13.77 5.23 -10.79
C ALA A 73 14.03 6.27 -9.67
N LEU A 74 13.75 5.91 -8.41
CA LEU A 74 13.98 6.81 -7.28
C LEU A 74 15.48 7.10 -7.09
N ARG A 75 16.37 6.11 -7.24
CA ARG A 75 17.82 6.30 -7.17
C ARG A 75 18.32 7.26 -8.24
N ASP A 76 17.74 7.23 -9.45
CA ASP A 76 18.19 8.05 -10.57
C ASP A 76 17.60 9.46 -10.55
N PHE A 77 16.42 9.66 -9.94
CA PHE A 77 15.66 10.91 -10.07
C PHE A 77 15.45 11.68 -8.75
N ALA A 78 15.77 11.09 -7.60
CA ALA A 78 15.55 11.70 -6.29
C ALA A 78 16.72 11.46 -5.34
N GLN A 79 16.80 12.29 -4.30
CA GLN A 79 17.65 11.96 -3.12
C GLN A 79 16.86 11.01 -2.20
N ARG A 80 17.53 9.98 -1.68
CA ARG A 80 16.88 8.98 -0.81
C ARG A 80 16.20 9.61 0.39
N ASP A 81 16.81 10.62 0.98
CA ASP A 81 16.31 11.27 2.19
C ASP A 81 15.09 12.18 1.95
N ASP A 82 14.84 12.56 0.70
CA ASP A 82 13.71 13.42 0.33
C ASP A 82 12.44 12.62 0.01
N VAL A 83 12.54 11.31 -0.14
CA VAL A 83 11.41 10.45 -0.54
C VAL A 83 11.03 9.46 0.55
N VAL A 84 9.74 9.17 0.63
CA VAL A 84 9.13 8.19 1.52
C VAL A 84 8.79 6.95 0.71
N ILE A 85 9.48 5.85 0.98
CA ILE A 85 9.27 4.56 0.32
C ILE A 85 8.47 3.65 1.26
N ALA A 86 7.27 3.28 0.82
CA ALA A 86 6.44 2.29 1.49
C ALA A 86 6.43 0.97 0.70
N THR A 87 6.58 -0.15 1.40
CA THR A 87 6.35 -1.47 0.82
C THR A 87 5.57 -2.36 1.77
N LYS A 88 5.12 -3.53 1.28
CA LYS A 88 4.21 -4.41 2.01
C LYS A 88 4.64 -5.87 1.87
N LEU A 89 4.24 -6.69 2.85
CA LEU A 89 4.42 -8.13 2.83
C LEU A 89 3.12 -8.87 3.17
N ARG A 90 3.13 -10.17 3.20
CA ARG A 90 2.13 -11.18 3.56
C ARG A 90 1.71 -12.07 2.40
N HIS A 91 1.47 -11.51 1.21
CA HIS A 91 1.03 -12.32 0.07
C HIS A 91 2.13 -13.26 -0.45
N PRO A 92 1.77 -14.38 -1.10
CA PRO A 92 2.75 -15.29 -1.67
C PRO A 92 3.64 -14.60 -2.71
N VAL A 93 4.95 -14.70 -2.55
CA VAL A 93 5.96 -14.17 -3.50
C VAL A 93 6.85 -15.28 -4.07
N ARG A 94 6.80 -16.46 -3.47
CA ARG A 94 7.52 -17.65 -3.92
C ARG A 94 6.76 -18.91 -3.50
N SER A 95 6.99 -20.01 -4.20
CA SER A 95 6.45 -21.33 -3.87
C SER A 95 7.14 -21.91 -2.62
N GLY A 96 6.47 -22.85 -1.98
CA GLY A 96 7.00 -23.60 -0.84
C GLY A 96 6.70 -22.98 0.53
N PRO A 97 7.14 -23.64 1.61
CA PRO A 97 6.91 -23.21 2.97
C PRO A 97 7.61 -21.87 3.25
N ASN A 98 6.99 -21.05 4.09
CA ASN A 98 7.49 -19.71 4.48
C ASN A 98 7.63 -18.70 3.33
N GLY A 99 7.01 -18.95 2.17
CA GLY A 99 6.97 -18.02 1.04
C GLY A 99 5.84 -16.99 1.12
N LYS A 100 5.10 -16.96 2.25
CA LYS A 100 3.95 -16.06 2.53
C LYS A 100 3.75 -15.90 4.02
N GLY A 101 2.82 -15.03 4.40
CA GLY A 101 2.37 -14.87 5.79
C GLY A 101 3.14 -13.80 6.55
N LEU A 102 2.88 -13.75 7.86
CA LEU A 102 3.44 -12.77 8.78
C LEU A 102 4.22 -13.41 9.94
N SER A 103 4.67 -14.66 9.79
CA SER A 103 5.57 -15.25 10.78
C SER A 103 6.86 -14.44 10.89
N ARG A 104 7.49 -14.46 12.06
CA ARG A 104 8.80 -13.82 12.28
C ARG A 104 9.80 -14.17 11.17
N LYS A 105 9.86 -15.45 10.79
CA LYS A 105 10.74 -15.89 9.70
C LYS A 105 10.41 -15.22 8.37
N ALA A 106 9.12 -15.14 8.00
CA ALA A 106 8.70 -14.49 6.76
C ALA A 106 9.01 -12.99 6.78
N ILE A 107 8.70 -12.30 7.88
CA ILE A 107 8.95 -10.85 8.05
C ILE A 107 10.43 -10.54 7.88
N MET A 108 11.32 -11.25 8.59
CA MET A 108 12.77 -11.02 8.55
C MET A 108 13.36 -11.33 7.17
N THR A 109 12.83 -12.36 6.48
CA THR A 109 13.31 -12.72 5.14
C THR A 109 12.82 -11.74 4.07
N GLU A 110 11.53 -11.37 4.11
CA GLU A 110 10.94 -10.56 3.05
C GLU A 110 11.39 -9.11 3.08
N ILE A 111 11.70 -8.53 4.24
CA ILE A 111 12.29 -7.19 4.28
C ILE A 111 13.64 -7.15 3.55
N ASP A 112 14.50 -8.15 3.74
CA ASP A 112 15.80 -8.21 3.08
C ASP A 112 15.67 -8.38 1.56
N HIS A 113 14.65 -9.10 1.12
CA HIS A 113 14.32 -9.22 -0.30
C HIS A 113 13.82 -7.88 -0.87
N SER A 114 12.93 -7.18 -0.16
CA SER A 114 12.41 -5.87 -0.57
C SER A 114 13.52 -4.81 -0.63
N LEU A 115 14.37 -4.74 0.38
CA LEU A 115 15.51 -3.81 0.40
C LEU A 115 16.46 -4.02 -0.78
N ARG A 116 16.76 -5.28 -1.12
CA ARG A 116 17.59 -5.61 -2.30
C ARG A 116 16.94 -5.17 -3.61
N ARG A 117 15.61 -5.42 -3.79
CA ARG A 117 14.88 -5.01 -4.99
C ARG A 117 14.77 -3.50 -5.10
N LEU A 118 14.51 -2.82 -4.01
CA LEU A 118 14.45 -1.36 -3.94
C LEU A 118 15.82 -0.69 -4.07
N GLY A 119 16.91 -1.43 -3.78
CA GLY A 119 18.27 -0.89 -3.81
C GLY A 119 18.53 0.14 -2.71
N THR A 120 18.01 -0.09 -1.50
CA THR A 120 18.14 0.80 -0.33
C THR A 120 18.38 -0.01 0.93
N ASP A 121 18.95 0.61 1.97
CA ASP A 121 19.23 -0.03 3.26
C ASP A 121 18.03 -0.01 4.21
N TYR A 122 17.05 0.84 3.96
CA TYR A 122 15.83 0.95 4.78
C TYR A 122 14.63 1.36 3.94
N VAL A 123 13.43 1.01 4.44
CA VAL A 123 12.15 1.59 3.98
C VAL A 123 11.60 2.52 5.05
N ASP A 124 10.90 3.55 4.61
CA ASP A 124 10.28 4.52 5.53
C ASP A 124 9.03 3.94 6.17
N LEU A 125 8.21 3.23 5.40
CA LEU A 125 6.98 2.60 5.89
C LEU A 125 6.91 1.14 5.46
N TYR A 126 6.84 0.22 6.42
CA TYR A 126 6.64 -1.21 6.16
C TYR A 126 5.27 -1.64 6.62
N GLN A 127 4.47 -2.16 5.70
CA GLN A 127 3.06 -2.42 5.94
C GLN A 127 2.73 -3.91 5.91
N ILE A 128 1.91 -4.38 6.86
CA ILE A 128 1.22 -5.64 6.67
C ILE A 128 0.12 -5.43 5.61
N HIS A 129 0.19 -6.20 4.51
CA HIS A 129 -0.73 -6.04 3.38
C HIS A 129 -2.16 -6.52 3.70
N ARG A 130 -2.27 -7.51 4.55
CA ARG A 130 -3.49 -8.09 5.15
C ARG A 130 -3.11 -8.77 6.45
N ASN A 131 -4.04 -8.94 7.36
CA ASN A 131 -3.80 -9.77 8.54
C ASN A 131 -3.53 -11.24 8.16
N ASP A 132 -2.82 -11.95 9.02
CA ASP A 132 -2.50 -13.38 8.88
C ASP A 132 -3.00 -14.14 10.10
N HIS A 133 -4.20 -14.69 10.01
CA HIS A 133 -4.82 -15.43 11.09
C HIS A 133 -4.15 -16.79 11.37
N SER A 134 -3.16 -17.19 10.57
CA SER A 134 -2.37 -18.41 10.81
C SER A 134 -1.14 -18.18 11.69
N THR A 135 -0.82 -16.91 11.99
CA THR A 135 0.31 -16.50 12.83
C THR A 135 -0.22 -15.77 14.07
N PRO A 136 0.27 -16.06 15.28
CA PRO A 136 -0.06 -15.24 16.45
C PRO A 136 0.26 -13.77 16.20
N LEU A 137 -0.67 -12.90 16.59
CA LEU A 137 -0.50 -11.46 16.35
C LEU A 137 0.73 -10.91 17.08
N GLU A 138 0.98 -11.41 18.28
CA GLU A 138 2.13 -11.04 19.10
C GLU A 138 3.46 -11.33 18.38
N GLU A 139 3.61 -12.51 17.75
CA GLU A 139 4.80 -12.87 16.98
C GLU A 139 5.02 -11.90 15.83
N THR A 140 3.94 -11.53 15.11
CA THR A 140 3.98 -10.57 14.02
C THR A 140 4.44 -9.20 14.50
N LEU A 141 3.83 -8.68 15.58
CA LEU A 141 4.10 -7.34 16.09
C LEU A 141 5.51 -7.20 16.66
N GLU A 142 5.99 -8.22 17.39
CA GLU A 142 7.35 -8.26 17.92
C GLU A 142 8.38 -8.29 16.78
N ALA A 143 8.15 -9.12 15.76
CA ALA A 143 9.05 -9.20 14.62
C ALA A 143 9.15 -7.86 13.86
N LEU A 144 8.03 -7.16 13.68
CA LEU A 144 8.01 -5.83 13.08
C LEU A 144 8.73 -4.79 13.95
N HIS A 145 8.56 -4.84 15.27
CA HIS A 145 9.30 -3.99 16.20
C HIS A 145 10.82 -4.19 16.08
N ASP A 146 11.27 -5.44 15.98
CA ASP A 146 12.68 -5.74 15.82
C ASP A 146 13.27 -5.18 14.52
N LEU A 147 12.49 -5.11 13.43
CA LEU A 147 12.92 -4.45 12.19
C LEU A 147 13.12 -2.94 12.36
N VAL A 148 12.27 -2.30 13.18
CA VAL A 148 12.46 -0.87 13.51
C VAL A 148 13.72 -0.69 14.34
N LYS A 149 13.95 -1.52 15.35
CA LYS A 149 15.21 -1.50 16.16
C LYS A 149 16.46 -1.77 15.33
N ALA A 150 16.36 -2.67 14.35
CA ALA A 150 17.46 -2.96 13.42
C ALA A 150 17.71 -1.85 12.40
N GLY A 151 16.87 -0.81 12.35
CA GLY A 151 17.01 0.32 11.44
C GLY A 151 16.64 0.00 9.98
N LYS A 152 16.09 -1.18 9.69
CA LYS A 152 15.62 -1.55 8.34
C LYS A 152 14.28 -0.91 7.97
N VAL A 153 13.53 -0.47 8.95
CA VAL A 153 12.21 0.13 8.84
C VAL A 153 12.13 1.35 9.75
N ARG A 154 11.59 2.48 9.25
CA ARG A 154 11.39 3.68 10.07
C ARG A 154 10.04 3.68 10.77
N TYR A 155 8.98 3.36 10.03
CA TYR A 155 7.59 3.35 10.52
C TYR A 155 6.87 2.08 10.10
N LEU A 156 5.90 1.67 10.90
CA LEU A 156 5.05 0.52 10.63
C LEU A 156 3.66 0.96 10.18
N GLY A 157 3.07 0.22 9.24
CA GLY A 157 1.71 0.41 8.79
C GLY A 157 0.93 -0.89 8.65
N ALA A 158 -0.38 -0.77 8.54
CA ALA A 158 -1.26 -1.88 8.27
C ALA A 158 -2.16 -1.57 7.06
N SER A 159 -2.82 -2.59 6.51
CA SER A 159 -3.77 -2.42 5.41
C SER A 159 -4.94 -3.38 5.55
N SER A 160 -6.13 -2.84 5.35
CA SER A 160 -7.41 -3.54 5.15
C SER A 160 -7.61 -4.75 6.09
N MET A 161 -8.00 -4.47 7.31
CA MET A 161 -8.39 -5.46 8.31
C MET A 161 -9.59 -4.94 9.11
N PRO A 162 -10.32 -5.79 9.84
CA PRO A 162 -11.36 -5.33 10.75
C PRO A 162 -10.84 -4.34 11.80
N ALA A 163 -11.63 -3.30 12.10
CA ALA A 163 -11.22 -2.27 13.05
C ALA A 163 -10.89 -2.84 14.45
N TRP A 164 -11.62 -3.86 14.91
CA TRP A 164 -11.35 -4.50 16.20
C TRP A 164 -10.00 -5.23 16.23
N GLU A 165 -9.56 -5.84 15.12
CA GLU A 165 -8.23 -6.46 15.01
C GLU A 165 -7.13 -5.41 15.04
N PHE A 166 -7.33 -4.29 14.36
CA PHE A 166 -6.40 -3.18 14.37
C PHE A 166 -6.29 -2.54 15.75
N ALA A 167 -7.43 -2.31 16.42
CA ALA A 167 -7.45 -1.83 17.82
C ALA A 167 -6.71 -2.76 18.76
N LYS A 168 -6.91 -4.09 18.62
CA LYS A 168 -6.16 -5.10 19.38
C LYS A 168 -4.66 -5.00 19.14
N ALA A 169 -4.24 -4.84 17.88
CA ALA A 169 -2.82 -4.70 17.53
C ALA A 169 -2.21 -3.44 18.17
N LEU A 170 -2.88 -2.29 18.07
CA LEU A 170 -2.43 -1.03 18.69
C LEU A 170 -2.35 -1.13 20.22
N HIS A 171 -3.31 -1.82 20.85
CA HIS A 171 -3.29 -2.07 22.27
C HIS A 171 -2.09 -2.93 22.70
N LEU A 172 -1.83 -4.04 22.00
CA LEU A 172 -0.68 -4.90 22.27
C LEU A 172 0.64 -4.15 22.10
N GLN A 173 0.80 -3.41 20.99
CA GLN A 173 2.00 -2.61 20.75
C GLN A 173 2.26 -1.61 21.88
N ARG A 174 1.19 -0.98 22.42
CA ARG A 174 1.31 -0.05 23.53
C ARG A 174 1.67 -0.77 24.84
N ALA A 175 1.02 -1.89 25.13
CA ALA A 175 1.23 -2.67 26.36
C ALA A 175 2.66 -3.23 26.46
N GLU A 176 3.21 -3.69 25.33
CA GLU A 176 4.55 -4.30 25.26
C GLU A 176 5.66 -3.28 24.96
N GLY A 177 5.33 -1.99 24.75
CA GLY A 177 6.31 -0.96 24.39
C GLY A 177 6.91 -1.14 22.99
N TRP A 178 6.19 -1.80 22.09
CA TRP A 178 6.62 -2.00 20.71
C TRP A 178 6.36 -0.79 19.83
N ALA A 179 7.08 -0.73 18.69
CA ALA A 179 6.83 0.27 17.66
C ALA A 179 5.38 0.14 17.16
N ARG A 180 4.64 1.26 17.15
CA ARG A 180 3.22 1.29 16.79
C ARG A 180 3.01 1.38 15.28
N PHE A 181 1.89 0.87 14.83
CA PHE A 181 1.37 1.24 13.51
C PHE A 181 1.02 2.73 13.50
N VAL A 182 1.54 3.44 12.48
CA VAL A 182 1.32 4.88 12.30
C VAL A 182 0.40 5.18 11.11
N SER A 183 0.11 4.17 10.29
CA SER A 183 -0.80 4.29 9.16
C SER A 183 -1.67 3.06 8.97
N MET A 184 -2.87 3.31 8.44
CA MET A 184 -3.78 2.29 7.91
C MET A 184 -4.07 2.61 6.45
N GLN A 185 -3.88 1.62 5.56
CA GLN A 185 -4.17 1.76 4.14
C GLN A 185 -5.42 0.98 3.75
N ASP A 186 -6.49 1.69 3.41
CA ASP A 186 -7.82 1.11 3.20
C ASP A 186 -8.38 1.33 1.80
N HIS A 187 -9.38 0.50 1.45
CA HIS A 187 -10.22 0.69 0.29
C HIS A 187 -11.23 1.81 0.56
N TYR A 188 -10.92 3.01 0.10
CA TYR A 188 -11.80 4.14 0.35
C TYR A 188 -11.91 5.06 -0.87
N ASN A 189 -13.14 5.36 -1.27
CA ASN A 189 -13.49 6.30 -2.33
C ASN A 189 -15.00 6.62 -2.27
N LEU A 190 -15.50 7.45 -3.16
CA LEU A 190 -16.91 7.84 -3.16
C LEU A 190 -17.90 6.69 -3.36
N LEU A 191 -17.48 5.55 -3.93
CA LEU A 191 -18.30 4.35 -4.12
C LEU A 191 -18.14 3.32 -2.99
N ALA A 192 -17.06 3.36 -2.24
CA ALA A 192 -16.74 2.41 -1.18
C ALA A 192 -16.39 3.20 0.09
N ARG A 193 -17.37 3.33 1.00
CA ARG A 193 -17.30 4.18 2.19
C ARG A 193 -17.44 3.40 3.50
N GLU A 194 -17.27 2.07 3.47
CA GLU A 194 -17.45 1.22 4.65
C GLU A 194 -16.52 1.62 5.81
N GLU A 195 -15.31 2.06 5.50
CA GLU A 195 -14.30 2.43 6.51
C GLU A 195 -14.69 3.65 7.37
N GLU A 196 -15.70 4.43 6.94
CA GLU A 196 -16.24 5.54 7.75
C GLU A 196 -16.99 5.07 8.99
N ARG A 197 -17.39 3.80 9.06
CA ARG A 197 -18.18 3.26 10.17
C ARG A 197 -17.33 3.05 11.41
N GLU A 198 -16.14 2.47 11.27
CA GLU A 198 -15.30 2.12 12.42
C GLU A 198 -13.81 2.44 12.21
N MET A 199 -13.21 2.06 11.06
CA MET A 199 -11.76 2.17 10.88
C MET A 199 -11.29 3.63 10.86
N ILE A 200 -11.94 4.52 10.12
CA ILE A 200 -11.56 5.94 10.07
C ILE A 200 -11.72 6.61 11.44
N PRO A 201 -12.86 6.43 12.16
CA PRO A 201 -12.99 6.91 13.55
C PRO A 201 -11.89 6.38 14.48
N LEU A 202 -11.56 5.10 14.41
CA LEU A 202 -10.47 4.51 15.19
C LEU A 202 -9.11 5.15 14.85
N CYS A 203 -8.81 5.32 13.56
CA CYS A 203 -7.57 5.97 13.13
C CYS A 203 -7.46 7.41 13.64
N LEU A 204 -8.57 8.16 13.63
CA LEU A 204 -8.61 9.53 14.16
C LEU A 204 -8.37 9.56 15.68
N ASP A 205 -9.00 8.67 16.43
CA ASP A 205 -8.85 8.57 17.90
C ASP A 205 -7.42 8.18 18.29
N GLU A 206 -6.81 7.24 17.56
CA GLU A 206 -5.46 6.73 17.82
C GLU A 206 -4.34 7.55 17.17
N GLY A 207 -4.67 8.61 16.41
CA GLY A 207 -3.68 9.44 15.72
C GLY A 207 -2.95 8.73 14.59
N VAL A 208 -3.58 7.72 14.00
CA VAL A 208 -3.06 6.94 12.86
C VAL A 208 -3.43 7.63 11.55
N GLY A 209 -2.47 7.80 10.65
CA GLY A 209 -2.73 8.35 9.32
C GLY A 209 -3.45 7.36 8.42
N THR A 210 -4.40 7.85 7.61
CA THR A 210 -5.09 7.03 6.63
C THR A 210 -4.45 7.20 5.25
N ILE A 211 -4.16 6.09 4.58
CA ILE A 211 -3.74 6.01 3.19
C ILE A 211 -4.85 5.30 2.43
N VAL A 212 -5.15 5.71 1.21
CA VAL A 212 -6.25 5.08 0.47
C VAL A 212 -5.76 4.37 -0.78
N TRP A 213 -6.23 3.14 -1.01
CA TRP A 213 -6.04 2.48 -2.27
C TRP A 213 -7.33 2.54 -3.11
N SER A 214 -7.14 2.60 -4.43
CA SER A 214 -8.23 2.82 -5.40
C SER A 214 -9.06 4.08 -5.16
N PRO A 215 -8.45 5.27 -4.91
CA PRO A 215 -9.19 6.51 -4.65
C PRO A 215 -10.11 6.92 -5.81
N LEU A 216 -9.77 6.54 -7.04
CA LEU A 216 -10.57 6.77 -8.24
C LEU A 216 -11.36 5.53 -8.68
N ALA A 217 -11.63 4.60 -7.75
CA ALA A 217 -12.39 3.37 -8.00
C ALA A 217 -11.92 2.62 -9.25
N ARG A 218 -10.59 2.48 -9.41
CA ARG A 218 -9.93 1.82 -10.54
C ARG A 218 -10.34 2.39 -11.91
N GLY A 219 -10.61 3.69 -11.95
CA GLY A 219 -10.99 4.43 -13.16
C GLY A 219 -12.48 4.72 -13.30
N ARG A 220 -13.35 4.15 -12.45
CA ARG A 220 -14.80 4.39 -12.50
C ARG A 220 -15.19 5.81 -12.05
N LEU A 221 -14.36 6.48 -11.27
CA LEU A 221 -14.52 7.88 -10.86
C LEU A 221 -13.65 8.86 -11.66
N ALA A 222 -12.90 8.38 -12.66
CA ALA A 222 -11.96 9.21 -13.41
C ALA A 222 -12.52 9.72 -14.76
N ARG A 223 -13.69 9.23 -15.20
CA ARG A 223 -14.29 9.57 -16.50
C ARG A 223 -15.81 9.43 -16.46
N ALA A 224 -16.49 10.00 -17.47
CA ALA A 224 -17.93 9.79 -17.66
C ALA A 224 -18.22 8.28 -17.88
N TRP A 225 -19.33 7.80 -17.34
CA TRP A 225 -19.70 6.38 -17.39
C TRP A 225 -20.00 5.90 -18.82
N ASP A 226 -20.43 6.81 -19.69
CA ASP A 226 -20.70 6.55 -21.09
C ASP A 226 -19.44 6.60 -21.98
N ASP A 227 -18.29 6.99 -21.42
CA ASP A 227 -17.02 7.02 -22.15
C ASP A 227 -16.35 5.64 -22.10
N ALA A 228 -16.96 4.71 -22.81
CA ALA A 228 -16.60 3.29 -22.88
C ALA A 228 -15.31 3.02 -23.68
N LYS A 229 -14.37 3.94 -23.77
CA LYS A 229 -13.03 3.62 -24.31
C LYS A 229 -12.35 2.66 -23.36
N ALA A 230 -12.43 1.37 -23.70
CA ALA A 230 -11.73 0.33 -22.97
C ALA A 230 -10.23 0.64 -22.95
N THR A 231 -9.68 0.77 -21.75
CA THR A 231 -8.23 0.79 -21.56
C THR A 231 -7.76 -0.64 -21.35
N THR A 232 -6.47 -0.92 -21.58
CA THR A 232 -5.87 -2.23 -21.29
C THR A 232 -6.20 -2.70 -19.88
N ARG A 233 -6.20 -1.78 -18.91
CA ARG A 233 -6.58 -2.07 -17.53
C ARG A 233 -8.07 -2.42 -17.40
N SER A 234 -8.97 -1.60 -17.94
CA SER A 234 -10.43 -1.84 -17.79
C SER A 234 -10.88 -3.16 -18.40
N SER A 235 -10.18 -3.63 -19.44
CA SER A 235 -10.47 -4.91 -20.08
C SER A 235 -9.91 -6.14 -19.36
N ASN A 236 -8.97 -5.95 -18.41
CA ASN A 236 -8.23 -7.05 -17.79
C ASN A 236 -8.22 -6.98 -16.24
N ASP A 237 -8.92 -6.04 -15.62
CA ASP A 237 -8.96 -5.85 -14.17
C ASP A 237 -10.20 -6.52 -13.56
N GLY A 238 -10.25 -7.86 -13.57
CA GLY A 238 -11.36 -8.62 -12.97
C GLY A 238 -11.55 -8.36 -11.45
N PHE A 239 -10.53 -7.84 -10.78
CA PHE A 239 -10.67 -7.40 -9.39
C PHE A 239 -11.52 -6.13 -9.28
N ALA A 240 -11.48 -5.23 -10.28
CA ALA A 240 -12.37 -4.09 -10.33
C ALA A 240 -13.83 -4.51 -10.44
N ASP A 241 -14.12 -5.53 -11.24
CA ASP A 241 -15.50 -6.04 -11.41
C ASP A 241 -16.01 -6.68 -10.11
N MET A 242 -15.16 -7.47 -9.44
CA MET A 242 -15.52 -8.04 -8.14
C MET A 242 -15.85 -6.98 -7.08
N LEU A 243 -15.12 -5.86 -7.07
CA LEU A 243 -15.32 -4.79 -6.07
C LEU A 243 -16.51 -3.90 -6.37
N TYR A 244 -16.77 -3.60 -7.63
CA TYR A 244 -17.68 -2.50 -7.99
C TYR A 244 -18.96 -2.91 -8.74
N THR A 245 -19.03 -4.11 -9.32
CA THR A 245 -20.26 -4.55 -9.98
C THR A 245 -21.48 -4.56 -9.03
N PRO A 246 -21.38 -5.09 -7.80
CA PRO A 246 -22.48 -5.02 -6.85
C PRO A 246 -22.86 -3.59 -6.43
N LEU A 247 -21.88 -2.68 -6.42
CA LEU A 247 -22.09 -1.28 -6.05
C LEU A 247 -22.70 -0.46 -7.18
N THR A 248 -22.41 -0.83 -8.44
CA THR A 248 -22.98 -0.14 -9.61
C THR A 248 -24.43 -0.49 -9.85
N GLU A 249 -24.84 -1.71 -9.61
CA GLU A 249 -26.25 -2.12 -9.64
C GLU A 249 -27.09 -1.35 -8.60
N GLN A 250 -26.52 -1.10 -7.41
CA GLN A 250 -27.14 -0.25 -6.38
C GLN A 250 -27.09 1.24 -6.70
N SER A 251 -26.13 1.70 -7.52
CA SER A 251 -25.95 3.12 -7.86
C SER A 251 -26.74 3.57 -9.08
N GLU A 252 -27.21 2.65 -9.91
CA GLU A 252 -28.17 2.99 -10.96
C GLU A 252 -29.48 3.55 -10.38
N ASP A 253 -29.85 3.09 -9.19
CA ASP A 253 -30.98 3.61 -8.42
C ASP A 253 -30.69 4.99 -7.78
N ARG A 254 -29.42 5.41 -7.70
CA ARG A 254 -28.99 6.70 -7.13
C ARG A 254 -28.81 7.83 -8.14
N LYS A 255 -28.93 7.58 -9.44
CA LYS A 255 -28.96 8.63 -10.48
C LYS A 255 -30.14 9.60 -10.32
N SER A 256 -31.07 9.31 -9.43
CA SER A 256 -32.23 10.15 -9.12
C SER A 256 -32.02 11.13 -7.96
N VAL A 257 -30.81 11.25 -7.39
CA VAL A 257 -30.57 12.03 -6.16
C VAL A 257 -29.43 13.07 -6.33
N VAL A 258 -29.06 13.40 -7.58
CA VAL A 258 -28.15 14.53 -7.86
C VAL A 258 -28.82 15.48 -8.83
#